data_1c017e5a526f6f32cddcaf791ba9ae93
#
_entry.id   1c017e5a526f6f32cddcaf791ba9ae93
#
_cell.length_a   1.000
_cell.length_b   1.000
_cell.length_c   1.000
_cell.angle_alpha   90.00
_cell.angle_beta   90.00
_cell.angle_gamma   90.00
#
_symmetry.space_group_name_H-M   'P 1'
#
loop_
_entity.id
_entity.type
_entity.pdbx_description
1 polymer ?
#
loop_
_entity_poly.entity_id
_entity_poly.type
_entity_poly.pdbx_seq_one_letter_code
_entity_poly.pdbx_strand_id
1 'polypeptide(L)'
;MKKEHVVIWVTVFLLVGIWIGGNFTRNLKSTGSKLEEFFNYLELEYVDTLDIEGLTEQAIDDILSGLDPHSTYIPLDDGAEIAERMQGGFTGIGVEFMIYRDTLVFLHVIENGPASNYGIENGDRIFAIDGDTLIGPLLNNQEITSRIKGPRKSYVNLSIKRGDSLLTTSVQRDLIPIESVYSLPVHNGIGYVKVDRFSETTHDEFISKLKELDQRGMRSVIIDLRDNPGGYLHESVEMADEFLKEGQNIVTTRYRDGRTSTSKATGGHLFEDLPVHIIINEGSASASEVFTGALQDHDRAAVYGNTSFGKGLVQEDKMLSDGSKVRMTVAYYYTPSGRSIQKPYKENEVVNKGVFLSDTGRVLSTSGGIEPDVALIKDSISYFWTFSFGTMDAFAFDYIDRNRAAYNAMLWENFSTQFKVDRSTIEDFLVFGGYGIAVEDISQGDLKELESLLKIALAKNQWGFDAYRSLLLKRDGALLQVYDLAARKLQ
;
A
#
# COMPACT_ATOMS: atom_id res chain seq x y z
N MET A 1 -60.88 35.29 24.78
CA MET A 1 -60.02 36.29 24.08
C MET A 1 -60.82 36.83 22.93
N LYS A 2 -60.91 38.17 22.81
CA LYS A 2 -61.60 38.81 21.66
C LYS A 2 -60.80 38.49 20.40
N LYS A 3 -61.48 38.22 19.26
CA LYS A 3 -60.83 37.86 17.98
C LYS A 3 -59.74 38.84 17.54
N GLU A 4 -59.85 40.10 17.92
CA GLU A 4 -58.87 41.16 17.68
C GLU A 4 -57.50 40.90 18.34
N HIS A 5 -57.48 40.32 19.56
CA HIS A 5 -56.21 40.00 20.22
C HIS A 5 -55.49 38.81 19.60
N VAL A 6 -56.19 37.85 19.01
CA VAL A 6 -55.62 36.71 18.32
C VAL A 6 -54.90 37.19 17.04
N VAL A 7 -55.51 38.07 16.28
CA VAL A 7 -54.91 38.63 15.05
C VAL A 7 -53.61 39.41 15.35
N ILE A 8 -53.63 40.23 16.41
CA ILE A 8 -52.45 40.98 16.85
C ILE A 8 -51.28 40.03 17.20
N TRP A 9 -51.54 39.00 18.00
CA TRP A 9 -50.51 38.06 18.41
C TRP A 9 -49.96 37.24 17.22
N VAL A 10 -50.81 36.80 16.28
CA VAL A 10 -50.37 36.11 15.06
C VAL A 10 -49.48 37.01 14.21
N THR A 11 -49.84 38.30 14.07
CA THR A 11 -49.02 39.26 13.31
C THR A 11 -47.69 39.51 13.98
N VAL A 12 -47.65 39.65 15.32
CA VAL A 12 -46.40 39.81 16.07
C VAL A 12 -45.52 38.61 15.96
N PHE A 13 -46.04 37.39 16.07
CA PHE A 13 -45.25 36.16 15.90
C PHE A 13 -44.70 36.01 14.47
N LEU A 14 -45.48 36.40 13.47
CA LEU A 14 -45.04 36.40 12.08
C LEU A 14 -43.93 37.40 11.82
N LEU A 15 -44.03 38.64 12.35
CA LEU A 15 -42.97 39.64 12.24
C LEU A 15 -41.73 39.28 13.03
N VAL A 16 -41.86 38.66 14.19
CA VAL A 16 -40.72 38.15 14.97
C VAL A 16 -40.06 36.97 14.26
N GLY A 17 -40.87 36.06 13.67
CA GLY A 17 -40.37 34.96 12.85
C GLY A 17 -39.57 35.43 11.62
N ILE A 18 -40.09 36.44 10.89
CA ILE A 18 -39.40 37.07 9.75
C ILE A 18 -38.13 37.78 10.22
N TRP A 19 -38.15 38.47 11.36
CA TRP A 19 -36.99 39.17 11.91
C TRP A 19 -35.91 38.17 12.38
N ILE A 20 -36.28 37.10 13.07
CA ILE A 20 -35.37 36.03 13.46
C ILE A 20 -34.79 35.34 12.22
N GLY A 21 -35.63 34.95 11.27
CA GLY A 21 -35.20 34.33 10.00
C GLY A 21 -34.26 35.22 9.19
N GLY A 22 -34.59 36.52 9.08
CA GLY A 22 -33.75 37.50 8.38
C GLY A 22 -32.42 37.80 9.09
N ASN A 23 -32.36 37.72 10.43
CA ASN A 23 -31.08 37.82 11.17
C ASN A 23 -30.28 36.53 11.16
N PHE A 24 -30.92 35.38 11.15
CA PHE A 24 -30.25 34.08 11.02
C PHE A 24 -29.58 33.92 9.65
N THR A 25 -30.22 34.37 8.59
CA THR A 25 -29.63 34.37 7.23
C THR A 25 -28.55 35.45 7.03
N ARG A 26 -28.61 36.59 7.75
CA ARG A 26 -27.58 37.61 7.66
C ARG A 26 -26.24 37.24 8.29
N ASN A 27 -26.21 36.33 9.27
CA ASN A 27 -24.97 35.88 9.89
C ASN A 27 -24.30 34.72 9.13
N LEU A 28 -24.92 34.21 8.04
CA LEU A 28 -24.38 33.17 7.18
C LEU A 28 -23.74 33.70 5.88
N LYS A 29 -23.30 34.97 5.84
CA LYS A 29 -22.36 35.39 4.80
C LYS A 29 -20.99 34.79 5.08
N SER A 30 -20.90 33.47 4.93
CA SER A 30 -19.66 32.73 4.98
C SER A 30 -18.88 33.00 3.69
N THR A 31 -17.58 32.91 3.77
CA THR A 31 -16.68 33.03 2.61
C THR A 31 -17.06 32.05 1.48
N GLY A 32 -17.76 30.94 1.80
CA GLY A 32 -18.32 29.96 0.87
C GLY A 32 -19.38 30.54 -0.10
N SER A 33 -20.14 31.56 0.33
CA SER A 33 -21.14 32.19 -0.56
C SER A 33 -20.54 32.88 -1.79
N LYS A 34 -19.27 33.32 -1.72
CA LYS A 34 -18.58 33.95 -2.88
C LYS A 34 -18.18 32.95 -3.94
N LEU A 35 -17.75 31.75 -3.53
CA LEU A 35 -17.42 30.66 -4.47
C LEU A 35 -18.69 30.18 -5.17
N GLU A 36 -19.78 29.99 -4.42
CA GLU A 36 -21.08 29.61 -4.99
C GLU A 36 -21.59 30.68 -5.97
N GLU A 37 -21.53 31.99 -5.62
CA GLU A 37 -21.89 33.08 -6.50
C GLU A 37 -21.02 33.11 -7.76
N PHE A 38 -19.72 32.89 -7.64
CA PHE A 38 -18.78 32.83 -8.74
C PHE A 38 -19.07 31.67 -9.70
N PHE A 39 -19.30 30.45 -9.19
CA PHE A 39 -19.66 29.32 -10.01
C PHE A 39 -21.02 29.52 -10.72
N ASN A 40 -22.01 30.15 -10.06
CA ASN A 40 -23.27 30.52 -10.70
C ASN A 40 -23.07 31.50 -11.88
N TYR A 41 -22.16 32.49 -11.76
CA TYR A 41 -21.83 33.37 -12.88
C TYR A 41 -21.15 32.63 -14.03
N LEU A 42 -20.23 31.71 -13.73
CA LEU A 42 -19.59 30.88 -14.76
C LEU A 42 -20.62 30.03 -15.52
N GLU A 43 -21.54 29.39 -14.81
CA GLU A 43 -22.56 28.54 -15.41
C GLU A 43 -23.57 29.34 -16.27
N LEU A 44 -23.96 30.54 -15.81
CA LEU A 44 -25.02 31.31 -16.46
C LEU A 44 -24.52 32.29 -17.52
N GLU A 45 -23.31 32.84 -17.40
CA GLU A 45 -22.85 33.97 -18.17
C GLU A 45 -21.61 33.73 -19.03
N TYR A 46 -20.87 32.60 -18.79
CA TYR A 46 -19.69 32.31 -19.59
C TYR A 46 -20.05 31.96 -21.03
N VAL A 47 -19.25 32.42 -22.00
CA VAL A 47 -19.58 32.36 -23.44
C VAL A 47 -19.59 30.93 -23.99
N ASP A 48 -18.74 30.01 -23.45
CA ASP A 48 -18.63 28.63 -23.89
C ASP A 48 -19.23 27.68 -22.84
N THR A 49 -19.58 26.48 -23.26
CA THR A 49 -20.03 25.42 -22.35
C THR A 49 -18.87 24.98 -21.45
N LEU A 50 -19.06 25.01 -20.13
CA LEU A 50 -18.08 24.62 -19.14
C LEU A 50 -18.41 23.27 -18.51
N ASP A 51 -17.38 22.53 -18.20
CA ASP A 51 -17.41 21.42 -17.27
C ASP A 51 -17.32 21.96 -15.83
N ILE A 52 -18.46 22.28 -15.25
CA ILE A 52 -18.54 22.87 -13.90
C ILE A 52 -18.10 21.86 -12.83
N GLU A 53 -18.36 20.57 -13.04
CA GLU A 53 -17.96 19.51 -12.13
C GLU A 53 -16.42 19.41 -12.07
N GLY A 54 -15.77 19.26 -13.21
CA GLY A 54 -14.30 19.22 -13.28
C GLY A 54 -13.63 20.50 -12.77
N LEU A 55 -14.21 21.68 -13.02
CA LEU A 55 -13.72 22.95 -12.46
C LEU A 55 -13.87 23.02 -10.94
N THR A 56 -14.93 22.43 -10.39
CA THR A 56 -15.17 22.39 -8.94
C THR A 56 -14.15 21.46 -8.27
N GLU A 57 -13.92 20.28 -8.83
CA GLU A 57 -12.91 19.35 -8.34
C GLU A 57 -11.51 19.96 -8.35
N GLN A 58 -11.14 20.61 -9.46
CA GLN A 58 -9.86 21.30 -9.58
C GLN A 58 -9.72 22.43 -8.55
N ALA A 59 -10.77 23.23 -8.33
CA ALA A 59 -10.74 24.30 -7.33
C ALA A 59 -10.58 23.78 -5.90
N ILE A 60 -11.20 22.62 -5.58
CA ILE A 60 -11.05 21.95 -4.28
C ILE A 60 -9.60 21.51 -4.11
N ASP A 61 -9.03 20.84 -5.12
CA ASP A 61 -7.65 20.33 -5.05
C ASP A 61 -6.61 21.47 -4.96
N ASP A 62 -6.81 22.56 -5.70
CA ASP A 62 -5.98 23.76 -5.62
C ASP A 62 -6.01 24.41 -4.22
N ILE A 63 -7.17 24.43 -3.57
CA ILE A 63 -7.29 24.93 -2.19
C ILE A 63 -6.54 24.01 -1.21
N LEU A 64 -6.69 22.71 -1.35
CA LEU A 64 -6.07 21.71 -0.47
C LEU A 64 -4.55 21.71 -0.60
N SER A 65 -4.04 21.78 -1.83
CA SER A 65 -2.60 21.84 -2.13
C SER A 65 -1.92 23.07 -1.52
N GLY A 66 -2.68 24.17 -1.32
CA GLY A 66 -2.23 25.38 -0.63
C GLY A 66 -2.12 25.23 0.90
N LEU A 67 -2.69 24.18 1.50
CA LEU A 67 -2.65 23.96 2.94
C LEU A 67 -1.40 23.19 3.37
N ASP A 68 -1.20 22.00 2.80
CA ASP A 68 -0.09 21.09 3.04
C ASP A 68 0.06 20.10 1.87
N PRO A 69 1.21 19.41 1.72
CA PRO A 69 1.45 18.52 0.58
C PRO A 69 0.70 17.18 0.63
N HIS A 70 -0.13 16.95 1.64
CA HIS A 70 -0.78 15.67 1.88
C HIS A 70 -2.32 15.75 1.86
N SER A 71 -2.89 16.95 2.03
CA SER A 71 -4.33 17.16 1.86
C SER A 71 -4.68 17.08 0.37
N THR A 72 -5.71 16.30 0.02
CA THR A 72 -6.06 16.03 -1.39
C THR A 72 -7.55 15.76 -1.56
N TYR A 73 -8.05 16.03 -2.76
CA TYR A 73 -9.35 15.59 -3.20
C TYR A 73 -9.28 14.14 -3.72
N ILE A 74 -10.28 13.35 -3.45
CA ILE A 74 -10.41 11.95 -3.88
C ILE A 74 -11.72 11.82 -4.64
N PRO A 75 -11.67 11.69 -5.97
CA PRO A 75 -12.84 11.45 -6.80
C PRO A 75 -13.60 10.18 -6.37
N LEU A 76 -14.88 10.12 -6.71
CA LEU A 76 -15.73 8.99 -6.34
C LEU A 76 -15.17 7.64 -6.81
N ASP A 77 -14.69 7.57 -8.04
CA ASP A 77 -14.18 6.35 -8.65
C ASP A 77 -12.90 5.84 -7.95
N ASP A 78 -11.96 6.75 -7.63
CA ASP A 78 -10.72 6.42 -6.95
C ASP A 78 -10.94 6.00 -5.49
N GLY A 79 -11.96 6.58 -4.85
CA GLY A 79 -12.30 6.32 -3.45
C GLY A 79 -12.65 4.86 -3.17
N ALA A 80 -13.27 4.17 -4.12
CA ALA A 80 -13.64 2.76 -3.99
C ALA A 80 -12.40 1.85 -4.01
N GLU A 81 -11.45 2.06 -4.91
CA GLU A 81 -10.23 1.26 -5.01
C GLU A 81 -9.32 1.45 -3.77
N ILE A 82 -9.18 2.70 -3.31
CA ILE A 82 -8.43 2.99 -2.08
C ILE A 82 -9.08 2.29 -0.87
N ALA A 83 -10.41 2.34 -0.76
CA ALA A 83 -11.14 1.68 0.32
C ALA A 83 -10.95 0.17 0.30
N GLU A 84 -11.06 -0.49 -0.86
CA GLU A 84 -10.81 -1.93 -1.02
C GLU A 84 -9.41 -2.31 -0.51
N ARG A 85 -8.38 -1.59 -0.93
CA ARG A 85 -7.00 -1.85 -0.51
C ARG A 85 -6.79 -1.66 0.99
N MET A 86 -7.45 -0.66 1.58
CA MET A 86 -7.36 -0.38 3.01
C MET A 86 -8.16 -1.38 3.86
N GLN A 87 -9.23 -1.97 3.31
CA GLN A 87 -10.01 -3.05 3.96
C GLN A 87 -9.33 -4.43 3.87
N GLY A 88 -8.16 -4.52 3.21
CA GLY A 88 -7.41 -5.77 3.10
C GLY A 88 -7.96 -6.74 2.04
N GLY A 89 -8.75 -6.27 1.05
CA GLY A 89 -9.26 -7.13 -0.02
C GLY A 89 -10.08 -6.39 -1.05
N PHE A 90 -10.31 -7.01 -2.18
CA PHE A 90 -11.19 -6.53 -3.24
C PHE A 90 -12.12 -7.62 -3.73
N THR A 91 -13.22 -7.24 -4.38
CA THR A 91 -14.15 -8.21 -4.96
C THR A 91 -13.78 -8.55 -6.39
N GLY A 92 -13.52 -9.83 -6.66
CA GLY A 92 -13.11 -10.32 -7.97
C GLY A 92 -13.12 -11.85 -8.06
N ILE A 93 -12.31 -12.39 -8.97
CA ILE A 93 -12.20 -13.84 -9.18
C ILE A 93 -10.86 -14.43 -8.71
N GLY A 94 -9.89 -13.60 -8.29
CA GLY A 94 -8.60 -14.06 -7.77
C GLY A 94 -7.65 -14.54 -8.87
N VAL A 95 -7.37 -13.68 -9.85
CA VAL A 95 -6.41 -13.93 -10.94
C VAL A 95 -5.48 -12.75 -11.14
N GLU A 96 -4.23 -13.05 -11.46
CA GLU A 96 -3.31 -12.10 -12.08
C GLU A 96 -3.29 -12.35 -13.57
N PHE A 97 -3.29 -11.29 -14.36
CA PHE A 97 -3.33 -11.41 -15.81
C PHE A 97 -2.36 -10.47 -16.51
N MET A 98 -2.06 -10.79 -17.75
CA MET A 98 -1.37 -9.89 -18.66
C MET A 98 -2.01 -9.93 -20.05
N ILE A 99 -1.80 -8.88 -20.82
CA ILE A 99 -2.08 -8.89 -22.26
C ILE A 99 -0.81 -9.33 -22.96
N TYR A 100 -0.84 -10.51 -23.58
CA TYR A 100 0.28 -11.06 -24.30
C TYR A 100 -0.11 -11.34 -25.77
N ARG A 101 0.54 -10.67 -26.73
CA ARG A 101 0.25 -10.79 -28.18
C ARG A 101 -1.26 -10.63 -28.45
N ASP A 102 -1.81 -9.50 -28.03
CA ASP A 102 -3.23 -9.13 -28.21
C ASP A 102 -4.25 -10.13 -27.63
N THR A 103 -3.82 -10.92 -26.63
CA THR A 103 -4.67 -11.89 -25.95
C THR A 103 -4.54 -11.73 -24.43
N LEU A 104 -5.66 -11.75 -23.72
CA LEU A 104 -5.69 -11.79 -22.24
C LEU A 104 -5.26 -13.19 -21.78
N VAL A 105 -4.27 -13.26 -20.89
CA VAL A 105 -3.77 -14.51 -20.32
C VAL A 105 -3.77 -14.43 -18.80
N PHE A 106 -4.27 -15.45 -18.12
CA PHE A 106 -4.15 -15.56 -16.68
C PHE A 106 -2.76 -16.13 -16.31
N LEU A 107 -1.95 -15.31 -15.65
CA LEU A 107 -0.60 -15.69 -15.23
C LEU A 107 -0.64 -16.55 -13.98
N HIS A 108 -1.36 -16.07 -12.97
CA HIS A 108 -1.47 -16.72 -11.69
C HIS A 108 -2.94 -16.74 -11.23
N VAL A 109 -3.39 -17.92 -10.83
CA VAL A 109 -4.70 -18.16 -10.26
C VAL A 109 -4.51 -18.46 -8.78
N ILE A 110 -5.11 -17.64 -7.92
CA ILE A 110 -4.97 -17.78 -6.47
C ILE A 110 -5.56 -19.11 -6.03
N GLU A 111 -4.75 -19.93 -5.34
CA GLU A 111 -5.18 -21.22 -4.81
C GLU A 111 -6.34 -21.04 -3.84
N ASN A 112 -7.34 -21.93 -3.96
CA ASN A 112 -8.59 -21.88 -3.18
C ASN A 112 -9.40 -20.58 -3.38
N GLY A 113 -9.02 -19.76 -4.35
CA GLY A 113 -9.78 -18.57 -4.78
C GLY A 113 -10.97 -18.91 -5.68
N PRO A 114 -11.84 -17.93 -5.99
CA PRO A 114 -13.00 -18.17 -6.87
C PRO A 114 -12.61 -18.81 -8.20
N ALA A 115 -11.66 -18.24 -8.94
CA ALA A 115 -11.26 -18.78 -10.25
C ALA A 115 -10.78 -20.22 -10.17
N SER A 116 -9.92 -20.55 -9.19
CA SER A 116 -9.42 -21.91 -8.95
C SER A 116 -10.55 -22.90 -8.69
N ASN A 117 -11.54 -22.52 -7.88
CA ASN A 117 -12.68 -23.37 -7.55
C ASN A 117 -13.58 -23.67 -8.75
N TYR A 118 -13.54 -22.86 -9.80
CA TYR A 118 -14.25 -23.07 -11.06
C TYR A 118 -13.35 -23.64 -12.17
N GLY A 119 -12.19 -24.17 -11.83
CA GLY A 119 -11.30 -24.91 -12.73
C GLY A 119 -10.50 -24.01 -13.70
N ILE A 120 -10.32 -22.75 -13.38
CA ILE A 120 -9.38 -21.84 -14.09
C ILE A 120 -7.96 -22.20 -13.71
N GLU A 121 -7.04 -22.19 -14.67
CA GLU A 121 -5.64 -22.56 -14.50
C GLU A 121 -4.67 -21.48 -15.01
N ASN A 122 -3.46 -21.51 -14.50
CA ASN A 122 -2.37 -20.66 -15.00
C ASN A 122 -2.11 -20.94 -16.49
N GLY A 123 -2.04 -19.88 -17.29
CA GLY A 123 -1.83 -19.94 -18.74
C GLY A 123 -3.13 -20.00 -19.55
N ASP A 124 -4.30 -20.01 -18.94
CA ASP A 124 -5.58 -19.90 -19.64
C ASP A 124 -5.64 -18.59 -20.44
N ARG A 125 -6.02 -18.70 -21.71
CA ARG A 125 -6.21 -17.56 -22.61
C ARG A 125 -7.69 -17.21 -22.68
N ILE A 126 -8.02 -15.97 -22.36
CA ILE A 126 -9.40 -15.50 -22.30
C ILE A 126 -9.69 -14.75 -23.59
N PHE A 127 -10.66 -15.21 -24.34
CA PHE A 127 -11.07 -14.58 -25.59
C PHE A 127 -12.44 -13.86 -25.52
N ALA A 128 -13.23 -14.11 -24.47
CA ALA A 128 -14.44 -13.33 -24.22
C ALA A 128 -14.76 -13.26 -22.72
N ILE A 129 -15.32 -12.11 -22.29
CA ILE A 129 -15.92 -11.88 -20.97
C ILE A 129 -17.37 -11.46 -21.18
N ASP A 130 -18.32 -12.16 -20.54
CA ASP A 130 -19.76 -11.94 -20.64
C ASP A 130 -20.30 -11.89 -22.09
N GLY A 131 -19.64 -12.64 -22.98
CA GLY A 131 -19.97 -12.72 -24.41
C GLY A 131 -19.26 -11.70 -25.31
N ASP A 132 -18.64 -10.69 -24.74
CA ASP A 132 -17.86 -9.70 -25.49
C ASP A 132 -16.45 -10.23 -25.79
N THR A 133 -16.06 -10.22 -27.06
CA THR A 133 -14.76 -10.71 -27.52
C THR A 133 -13.64 -9.77 -27.06
N LEU A 134 -12.58 -10.36 -26.49
CA LEU A 134 -11.41 -9.68 -25.97
C LEU A 134 -10.16 -10.01 -26.79
N ILE A 135 -10.15 -9.70 -28.05
CA ILE A 135 -9.01 -9.94 -28.93
C ILE A 135 -8.73 -8.67 -29.73
N GLY A 136 -7.48 -8.26 -29.74
CA GLY A 136 -7.01 -7.16 -30.59
C GLY A 136 -6.21 -6.09 -29.85
N PRO A 137 -5.64 -5.13 -30.61
CA PRO A 137 -4.70 -4.15 -30.09
C PRO A 137 -5.30 -3.06 -29.20
N LEU A 138 -6.62 -3.04 -29.03
CA LEU A 138 -7.33 -2.06 -28.19
C LEU A 138 -7.57 -2.53 -26.74
N LEU A 139 -7.10 -3.73 -26.39
CA LEU A 139 -7.21 -4.23 -25.02
C LEU A 139 -6.39 -3.36 -24.06
N ASN A 140 -7.02 -2.97 -22.95
CA ASN A 140 -6.33 -2.28 -21.86
C ASN A 140 -6.65 -2.91 -20.51
N ASN A 141 -5.69 -2.80 -19.58
CA ASN A 141 -5.79 -3.44 -18.26
C ASN A 141 -6.95 -2.89 -17.42
N GLN A 142 -7.27 -1.61 -17.53
CA GLN A 142 -8.32 -0.98 -16.74
C GLN A 142 -9.71 -1.52 -17.14
N GLU A 143 -9.99 -1.60 -18.45
CA GLU A 143 -11.23 -2.16 -18.95
C GLU A 143 -11.38 -3.64 -18.57
N ILE A 144 -10.33 -4.44 -18.72
CA ILE A 144 -10.35 -5.85 -18.33
C ILE A 144 -10.62 -5.98 -16.83
N THR A 145 -9.92 -5.18 -16.01
CA THR A 145 -10.11 -5.18 -14.55
C THR A 145 -11.53 -4.84 -14.16
N SER A 146 -12.13 -3.82 -14.78
CA SER A 146 -13.51 -3.41 -14.49
C SER A 146 -14.53 -4.49 -14.85
N ARG A 147 -14.27 -5.29 -15.89
CA ARG A 147 -15.14 -6.42 -16.30
C ARG A 147 -14.99 -7.65 -15.40
N ILE A 148 -13.76 -7.93 -14.92
CA ILE A 148 -13.48 -9.05 -14.02
C ILE A 148 -13.96 -8.74 -12.59
N LYS A 149 -13.75 -7.52 -12.10
CA LYS A 149 -14.30 -7.03 -10.84
C LYS A 149 -15.83 -6.86 -10.94
N GLY A 150 -16.50 -6.71 -9.81
CA GLY A 150 -17.93 -6.44 -9.75
C GLY A 150 -18.51 -6.78 -8.38
N PRO A 151 -19.83 -6.64 -8.18
CA PRO A 151 -20.45 -6.90 -6.88
C PRO A 151 -20.19 -8.31 -6.36
N ARG A 152 -19.95 -8.42 -5.05
CA ARG A 152 -19.73 -9.72 -4.39
C ARG A 152 -20.91 -10.66 -4.65
N LYS A 153 -20.65 -11.94 -4.89
CA LYS A 153 -21.61 -12.99 -5.26
C LYS A 153 -22.26 -12.83 -6.65
N SER A 154 -21.91 -11.81 -7.43
CA SER A 154 -22.26 -11.78 -8.85
C SER A 154 -21.41 -12.77 -9.66
N TYR A 155 -21.76 -13.01 -10.90
CA TYR A 155 -21.03 -13.94 -11.78
C TYR A 155 -20.38 -13.18 -12.93
N VAL A 156 -19.25 -13.72 -13.43
CA VAL A 156 -18.64 -13.36 -14.70
C VAL A 156 -18.49 -14.61 -15.55
N ASN A 157 -18.90 -14.51 -16.82
CA ASN A 157 -18.79 -15.62 -17.76
C ASN A 157 -17.52 -15.47 -18.59
N LEU A 158 -16.68 -16.50 -18.58
CA LEU A 158 -15.39 -16.49 -19.26
C LEU A 158 -15.41 -17.53 -20.37
N SER A 159 -14.98 -17.13 -21.57
CA SER A 159 -14.67 -18.04 -22.67
C SER A 159 -13.17 -18.20 -22.77
N ILE A 160 -12.69 -19.44 -22.62
CA ILE A 160 -11.30 -19.77 -22.35
C ILE A 160 -10.78 -20.70 -23.44
N LYS A 161 -9.55 -20.47 -23.90
CA LYS A 161 -8.77 -21.39 -24.69
C LYS A 161 -7.64 -21.97 -23.84
N ARG A 162 -7.66 -23.28 -23.60
CA ARG A 162 -6.62 -24.05 -22.91
C ARG A 162 -6.05 -25.08 -23.89
N GLY A 163 -4.84 -24.87 -24.38
CA GLY A 163 -4.30 -25.66 -25.50
C GLY A 163 -5.22 -25.57 -26.72
N ASP A 164 -5.72 -26.72 -27.19
CA ASP A 164 -6.67 -26.81 -28.31
C ASP A 164 -8.14 -26.84 -27.84
N SER A 165 -8.39 -26.86 -26.56
CA SER A 165 -9.75 -26.94 -25.99
C SER A 165 -10.36 -25.56 -25.81
N LEU A 166 -11.63 -25.42 -26.16
CA LEU A 166 -12.46 -24.24 -25.86
C LEU A 166 -13.39 -24.58 -24.68
N LEU A 167 -13.34 -23.76 -23.65
CA LEU A 167 -14.10 -23.94 -22.40
C LEU A 167 -14.91 -22.69 -22.13
N THR A 168 -16.07 -22.86 -21.50
CA THR A 168 -16.84 -21.73 -20.96
C THR A 168 -17.17 -22.03 -19.51
N THR A 169 -16.92 -21.06 -18.63
CA THR A 169 -17.20 -21.20 -17.20
C THR A 169 -17.81 -19.90 -16.68
N SER A 170 -18.68 -20.02 -15.67
CA SER A 170 -19.29 -18.90 -14.98
C SER A 170 -18.74 -18.86 -13.57
N VAL A 171 -17.87 -17.87 -13.28
CA VAL A 171 -17.17 -17.73 -12.02
C VAL A 171 -17.89 -16.76 -11.10
N GLN A 172 -18.22 -17.20 -9.89
CA GLN A 172 -18.81 -16.31 -8.88
C GLN A 172 -17.73 -15.43 -8.26
N ARG A 173 -17.91 -14.11 -8.29
CA ARG A 173 -17.02 -13.16 -7.62
C ARG A 173 -17.14 -13.27 -6.10
N ASP A 174 -16.02 -13.20 -5.42
CA ASP A 174 -15.99 -13.13 -3.96
C ASP A 174 -14.87 -12.19 -3.49
N LEU A 175 -14.76 -12.00 -2.17
CA LEU A 175 -13.67 -11.22 -1.58
C LEU A 175 -12.35 -11.95 -1.83
N ILE A 176 -11.40 -11.26 -2.43
CA ILE A 176 -10.01 -11.69 -2.63
C ILE A 176 -9.17 -10.96 -1.60
N PRO A 177 -8.61 -11.66 -0.61
CA PRO A 177 -7.75 -11.02 0.39
C PRO A 177 -6.48 -10.47 -0.27
N ILE A 178 -6.06 -9.30 0.15
CA ILE A 178 -4.76 -8.71 -0.19
C ILE A 178 -3.91 -8.72 1.06
N GLU A 179 -3.08 -9.73 1.22
CA GLU A 179 -2.18 -9.81 2.37
C GLU A 179 -1.31 -8.54 2.44
N SER A 180 -1.24 -7.97 3.64
CA SER A 180 -0.39 -6.83 3.97
C SER A 180 0.90 -7.26 4.67
N VAL A 181 0.94 -8.51 5.16
CA VAL A 181 2.05 -9.07 5.94
C VAL A 181 2.46 -10.41 5.37
N TYR A 182 3.75 -10.59 5.13
CA TYR A 182 4.31 -11.89 4.78
C TYR A 182 5.60 -12.19 5.55
N SER A 183 5.94 -13.46 5.69
CA SER A 183 7.11 -13.92 6.44
C SER A 183 7.99 -14.85 5.62
N LEU A 184 9.25 -14.94 5.99
CA LEU A 184 10.17 -15.97 5.51
C LEU A 184 10.40 -17.02 6.61
N PRO A 185 10.78 -18.26 6.24
CA PRO A 185 11.18 -19.27 7.22
C PRO A 185 12.27 -18.77 8.16
N VAL A 186 12.21 -19.21 9.43
CA VAL A 186 13.21 -18.87 10.44
C VAL A 186 14.61 -19.29 9.96
N HIS A 187 15.55 -18.33 10.00
CA HIS A 187 16.95 -18.57 9.66
C HIS A 187 17.85 -18.24 10.86
N ASN A 188 18.59 -19.24 11.36
CA ASN A 188 19.49 -19.11 12.55
C ASN A 188 18.77 -18.55 13.80
N GLY A 189 17.51 -18.90 14.01
CA GLY A 189 16.69 -18.42 15.11
C GLY A 189 16.15 -16.99 14.90
N ILE A 190 16.30 -16.40 13.71
CA ILE A 190 15.80 -15.08 13.37
C ILE A 190 14.60 -15.24 12.42
N GLY A 191 13.44 -14.72 12.82
CA GLY A 191 12.27 -14.58 11.97
C GLY A 191 12.37 -13.31 11.12
N TYR A 192 11.71 -13.32 9.97
CA TYR A 192 11.55 -12.14 9.12
C TYR A 192 10.09 -11.94 8.78
N VAL A 193 9.62 -10.71 8.98
CA VAL A 193 8.26 -10.28 8.63
C VAL A 193 8.35 -8.97 7.86
N LYS A 194 7.76 -8.93 6.67
CA LYS A 194 7.56 -7.73 5.88
C LYS A 194 6.13 -7.24 6.06
N VAL A 195 5.97 -5.94 6.28
CA VAL A 195 4.67 -5.28 6.31
C VAL A 195 4.63 -4.26 5.18
N ASP A 196 3.76 -4.49 4.18
CA ASP A 196 3.68 -3.63 2.99
C ASP A 196 2.81 -2.39 3.21
N ARG A 197 1.82 -2.47 4.11
CA ARG A 197 0.91 -1.39 4.51
C ARG A 197 0.23 -1.71 5.83
N PHE A 198 -0.49 -0.73 6.38
CA PHE A 198 -1.36 -0.92 7.54
C PHE A 198 -2.84 -0.87 7.10
N SER A 199 -3.39 -2.01 6.66
CA SER A 199 -4.80 -2.24 6.35
C SER A 199 -5.55 -2.79 7.56
N GLU A 200 -6.88 -2.89 7.52
CA GLU A 200 -7.73 -3.36 8.63
C GLU A 200 -7.44 -4.78 9.13
N THR A 201 -6.64 -5.55 8.40
CA THR A 201 -6.30 -6.93 8.74
C THR A 201 -4.84 -7.10 9.15
N THR A 202 -4.05 -6.02 9.15
CA THR A 202 -2.59 -6.09 9.27
C THR A 202 -2.13 -6.61 10.62
N HIS A 203 -2.73 -6.18 11.73
CA HIS A 203 -2.38 -6.67 13.05
C HIS A 203 -2.66 -8.17 13.19
N ASP A 204 -3.83 -8.64 12.77
CA ASP A 204 -4.19 -10.07 12.82
C ASP A 204 -3.24 -10.93 11.95
N GLU A 205 -2.93 -10.46 10.74
CA GLU A 205 -1.96 -11.12 9.86
C GLU A 205 -0.57 -11.16 10.50
N PHE A 206 -0.13 -10.04 11.07
CA PHE A 206 1.17 -9.89 11.72
C PHE A 206 1.32 -10.86 12.90
N ILE A 207 0.34 -10.91 13.80
CA ILE A 207 0.35 -11.82 14.94
C ILE A 207 0.30 -13.28 14.50
N SER A 208 -0.47 -13.60 13.48
CA SER A 208 -0.50 -14.93 12.89
C SER A 208 0.88 -15.38 12.41
N LYS A 209 1.59 -14.50 11.65
CA LYS A 209 2.95 -14.79 11.15
C LYS A 209 3.96 -14.88 12.29
N LEU A 210 3.89 -14.02 13.31
CA LEU A 210 4.79 -14.12 14.48
C LEU A 210 4.60 -15.44 15.23
N LYS A 211 3.36 -15.87 15.47
CA LYS A 211 3.07 -17.16 16.12
C LYS A 211 3.58 -18.36 15.31
N GLU A 212 3.46 -18.30 13.99
CA GLU A 212 4.02 -19.32 13.09
C GLU A 212 5.55 -19.39 13.20
N LEU A 213 6.23 -18.24 13.21
CA LEU A 213 7.69 -18.16 13.35
C LEU A 213 8.15 -18.60 14.74
N ASP A 214 7.40 -18.28 15.79
CA ASP A 214 7.68 -18.71 17.17
C ASP A 214 7.64 -20.24 17.28
N GLN A 215 6.62 -20.90 16.72
CA GLN A 215 6.52 -22.36 16.65
C GLN A 215 7.69 -23.02 15.89
N ARG A 216 8.34 -22.26 15.00
CA ARG A 216 9.53 -22.69 14.25
C ARG A 216 10.86 -22.34 14.95
N GLY A 217 10.80 -21.89 16.20
CA GLY A 217 11.97 -21.61 17.02
C GLY A 217 12.60 -20.23 16.80
N MET A 218 11.78 -19.23 16.49
CA MET A 218 12.21 -17.82 16.44
C MET A 218 12.68 -17.36 17.83
N ARG A 219 13.81 -16.65 17.88
CA ARG A 219 14.39 -16.04 19.09
C ARG A 219 14.58 -14.53 18.94
N SER A 220 14.40 -14.01 17.75
CA SER A 220 14.48 -12.60 17.38
C SER A 220 13.73 -12.38 16.09
N VAL A 221 13.21 -11.18 15.86
CA VAL A 221 12.46 -10.85 14.63
C VAL A 221 13.05 -9.64 13.93
N ILE A 222 13.11 -9.71 12.61
CA ILE A 222 13.33 -8.58 11.72
C ILE A 222 11.96 -8.17 11.14
N ILE A 223 11.56 -6.93 11.38
CA ILE A 223 10.33 -6.32 10.83
C ILE A 223 10.76 -5.33 9.75
N ASP A 224 10.42 -5.62 8.51
CA ASP A 224 10.78 -4.80 7.36
C ASP A 224 9.62 -3.89 6.95
N LEU A 225 9.81 -2.59 7.12
CA LEU A 225 8.87 -1.52 6.79
C LEU A 225 9.34 -0.68 5.60
N ARG A 226 10.38 -1.12 4.88
CA ARG A 226 10.82 -0.39 3.68
C ARG A 226 9.67 -0.30 2.67
N ASP A 227 9.51 0.86 2.04
CA ASP A 227 8.48 1.16 1.05
C ASP A 227 7.03 0.99 1.55
N ASN A 228 6.83 0.98 2.89
CA ASN A 228 5.51 0.97 3.50
C ASN A 228 5.01 2.40 3.73
N PRO A 229 4.02 2.90 2.96
CA PRO A 229 3.55 4.28 3.05
C PRO A 229 2.71 4.57 4.30
N GLY A 230 2.50 3.58 5.16
CA GLY A 230 1.63 3.65 6.32
C GLY A 230 0.26 3.03 6.08
N GLY A 231 -0.76 3.62 6.65
CA GLY A 231 -2.13 3.17 6.60
C GLY A 231 -2.89 3.55 7.88
N TYR A 232 -3.70 2.65 8.40
CA TYR A 232 -4.47 2.90 9.63
C TYR A 232 -3.59 3.00 10.86
N LEU A 233 -3.77 4.10 11.60
CA LEU A 233 -3.02 4.36 12.84
C LEU A 233 -3.25 3.29 13.89
N HIS A 234 -4.50 2.83 14.08
CA HIS A 234 -4.83 1.84 15.10
C HIS A 234 -4.08 0.53 14.88
N GLU A 235 -3.93 0.08 13.64
CA GLU A 235 -3.15 -1.12 13.30
C GLU A 235 -1.68 -1.01 13.74
N SER A 236 -1.05 0.14 13.51
CA SER A 236 0.33 0.36 13.95
C SER A 236 0.45 0.47 15.47
N VAL A 237 -0.57 1.00 16.13
CA VAL A 237 -0.65 1.07 17.62
C VAL A 237 -0.79 -0.34 18.20
N GLU A 238 -1.70 -1.17 17.66
CA GLU A 238 -1.88 -2.55 18.11
C GLU A 238 -0.65 -3.40 17.87
N MET A 239 0.01 -3.24 16.70
CA MET A 239 1.28 -3.92 16.46
C MET A 239 2.40 -3.48 17.42
N ALA A 240 2.48 -2.19 17.76
CA ALA A 240 3.48 -1.70 18.71
C ALA A 240 3.20 -2.19 20.15
N ASP A 241 1.94 -2.31 20.52
CA ASP A 241 1.49 -2.84 21.81
C ASP A 241 2.04 -4.26 22.08
N GLU A 242 2.13 -5.09 21.06
CA GLU A 242 2.66 -6.47 21.18
C GLU A 242 4.10 -6.54 21.74
N PHE A 243 4.85 -5.44 21.66
CA PHE A 243 6.25 -5.38 22.08
C PHE A 243 6.52 -4.46 23.26
N LEU A 244 5.54 -3.69 23.72
CA LEU A 244 5.69 -2.68 24.74
C LEU A 244 5.07 -3.11 26.06
N LYS A 245 5.61 -2.58 27.18
CA LYS A 245 5.11 -2.85 28.51
C LYS A 245 3.91 -1.99 28.85
N GLU A 246 3.06 -2.49 29.72
CA GLU A 246 1.87 -1.78 30.20
C GLU A 246 2.19 -0.33 30.58
N GLY A 247 1.38 0.59 30.04
CA GLY A 247 1.45 2.01 30.34
C GLY A 247 2.47 2.82 29.55
N GLN A 248 3.38 2.17 28.76
CA GLN A 248 4.28 2.89 27.87
C GLN A 248 3.48 3.63 26.79
N ASN A 249 3.86 4.86 26.49
CA ASN A 249 3.20 5.64 25.44
C ASN A 249 3.60 5.09 24.08
N ILE A 250 2.65 4.99 23.14
CA ILE A 250 2.91 4.60 21.77
C ILE A 250 2.99 5.84 20.86
N VAL A 251 1.94 6.65 20.89
CA VAL A 251 1.85 7.88 20.12
C VAL A 251 0.95 8.89 20.81
N THR A 252 1.28 10.17 20.69
CA THR A 252 0.41 11.27 21.11
C THR A 252 -0.04 12.06 19.89
N THR A 253 -1.35 12.22 19.72
CA THR A 253 -1.98 13.04 18.70
C THR A 253 -2.38 14.37 19.30
N ARG A 254 -2.06 15.49 18.64
CA ARG A 254 -2.44 16.85 19.05
C ARG A 254 -3.26 17.53 17.97
N TYR A 255 -4.48 17.90 18.31
CA TYR A 255 -5.46 18.57 17.45
C TYR A 255 -5.30 20.09 17.47
N ARG A 256 -5.94 20.77 16.49
CA ARG A 256 -5.92 22.24 16.34
C ARG A 256 -6.39 22.98 17.58
N ASP A 257 -7.37 22.45 18.31
CA ASP A 257 -7.94 23.05 19.51
C ASP A 257 -7.10 22.83 20.78
N GLY A 258 -5.92 22.20 20.64
CA GLY A 258 -5.02 21.89 21.74
C GLY A 258 -5.34 20.59 22.48
N ARG A 259 -6.43 19.90 22.15
CA ARG A 259 -6.69 18.55 22.69
C ARG A 259 -5.58 17.59 22.28
N THR A 260 -5.20 16.72 23.20
CA THR A 260 -4.27 15.62 22.96
C THR A 260 -4.94 14.29 23.25
N SER A 261 -4.58 13.27 22.46
CA SER A 261 -4.96 11.89 22.69
C SER A 261 -3.69 11.04 22.68
N THR A 262 -3.46 10.24 23.69
CA THR A 262 -2.27 9.38 23.80
C THR A 262 -2.71 7.93 23.83
N SER A 263 -2.22 7.14 22.86
CA SER A 263 -2.33 5.69 22.88
C SER A 263 -1.22 5.11 23.76
N LYS A 264 -1.57 4.14 24.59
CA LYS A 264 -0.64 3.48 25.51
C LYS A 264 -0.71 1.99 25.33
N ALA A 265 0.42 1.33 25.58
CA ALA A 265 0.51 -0.11 25.59
C ALA A 265 -0.29 -0.71 26.74
N THR A 266 -0.93 -1.85 26.48
CA THR A 266 -1.68 -2.64 27.44
C THR A 266 -0.82 -3.67 28.14
N GLY A 267 0.27 -4.11 27.48
CA GLY A 267 1.28 -5.04 28.00
C GLY A 267 0.80 -6.47 28.21
N GLY A 268 1.73 -7.32 28.61
CA GLY A 268 1.43 -8.74 28.88
C GLY A 268 1.29 -9.61 27.62
N HIS A 269 1.76 -9.12 26.48
CA HIS A 269 1.74 -9.83 25.22
C HIS A 269 2.89 -10.85 25.09
N LEU A 270 2.70 -11.83 24.21
CA LEU A 270 3.65 -12.95 24.03
C LEU A 270 5.05 -12.48 23.57
N PHE A 271 5.12 -11.38 22.81
CA PHE A 271 6.34 -10.89 22.18
C PHE A 271 6.97 -9.69 22.88
N GLU A 272 6.51 -9.34 24.07
CA GLU A 272 6.99 -8.19 24.86
C GLU A 272 8.51 -8.21 25.09
N ASP A 273 9.12 -9.38 25.28
CA ASP A 273 10.56 -9.53 25.51
C ASP A 273 11.34 -10.03 24.28
N LEU A 274 10.68 -10.28 23.12
CA LEU A 274 11.33 -10.75 21.91
C LEU A 274 12.27 -9.67 21.33
N PRO A 275 13.58 -9.92 21.09
CA PRO A 275 14.44 -8.95 20.42
C PRO A 275 13.92 -8.54 19.04
N VAL A 276 13.80 -7.22 18.80
CA VAL A 276 13.21 -6.65 17.58
C VAL A 276 14.25 -5.84 16.82
N HIS A 277 14.29 -6.05 15.52
CA HIS A 277 15.07 -5.31 14.54
C HIS A 277 14.11 -4.74 13.49
N ILE A 278 14.16 -3.43 13.23
CA ILE A 278 13.29 -2.79 12.25
C ILE A 278 14.10 -2.26 11.09
N ILE A 279 13.68 -2.52 9.85
CA ILE A 279 14.29 -1.96 8.65
C ILE A 279 13.36 -0.91 8.06
N ILE A 280 13.88 0.29 7.82
CA ILE A 280 13.15 1.41 7.22
C ILE A 280 13.93 2.02 6.05
N ASN A 281 13.21 2.75 5.20
CA ASN A 281 13.79 3.60 4.15
C ASN A 281 12.94 4.85 3.92
N GLU A 282 13.28 5.62 2.89
CA GLU A 282 12.60 6.86 2.51
C GLU A 282 11.12 6.67 2.14
N GLY A 283 10.71 5.44 1.83
CA GLY A 283 9.32 5.05 1.57
C GLY A 283 8.54 4.64 2.82
N SER A 284 9.21 4.50 3.97
CA SER A 284 8.55 4.21 5.26
C SER A 284 7.90 5.47 5.80
N ALA A 285 6.57 5.54 5.87
CA ALA A 285 5.85 6.77 6.19
C ALA A 285 4.69 6.58 7.19
N SER A 286 4.30 7.66 7.88
CA SER A 286 3.05 7.72 8.67
C SER A 286 2.95 6.63 9.75
N ALA A 287 2.02 5.66 9.65
CA ALA A 287 1.85 4.55 10.59
C ALA A 287 3.14 3.73 10.78
N SER A 288 3.97 3.55 9.72
CA SER A 288 5.29 2.92 9.82
C SER A 288 6.23 3.70 10.74
N GLU A 289 6.16 5.02 10.68
CA GLU A 289 6.97 5.90 11.51
C GLU A 289 6.48 5.94 12.96
N VAL A 290 5.15 5.83 13.17
CA VAL A 290 4.56 5.69 14.51
C VAL A 290 5.03 4.40 15.16
N PHE A 291 4.91 3.26 14.48
CA PHE A 291 5.38 1.97 14.97
C PHE A 291 6.89 2.00 15.30
N THR A 292 7.70 2.45 14.34
CA THR A 292 9.16 2.49 14.51
C THR A 292 9.57 3.46 15.61
N GLY A 293 8.97 4.65 15.64
CA GLY A 293 9.27 5.68 16.64
C GLY A 293 8.88 5.27 18.05
N ALA A 294 7.77 4.55 18.21
CA ALA A 294 7.36 4.01 19.51
C ALA A 294 8.42 3.04 20.06
N LEU A 295 8.86 2.07 19.25
CA LEU A 295 9.83 1.09 19.69
C LEU A 295 11.26 1.67 19.83
N GLN A 296 11.62 2.64 18.98
CA GLN A 296 12.94 3.30 19.06
C GLN A 296 13.05 4.18 20.30
N ASP A 297 12.04 4.96 20.63
CA ASP A 297 12.04 5.89 21.78
C ASP A 297 12.09 5.14 23.12
N HIS A 298 11.50 3.93 23.15
CA HIS A 298 11.58 3.03 24.31
C HIS A 298 12.81 2.11 24.31
N ASP A 299 13.76 2.30 23.40
CA ASP A 299 14.95 1.42 23.21
C ASP A 299 14.57 -0.07 23.07
N ARG A 300 13.34 -0.33 22.59
CA ARG A 300 12.78 -1.68 22.46
C ARG A 300 13.20 -2.37 21.16
N ALA A 301 13.54 -1.61 20.13
CA ALA A 301 14.03 -2.12 18.87
C ALA A 301 15.32 -1.41 18.44
N ALA A 302 16.15 -2.12 17.67
CA ALA A 302 17.23 -1.51 16.89
C ALA A 302 16.73 -1.22 15.47
N VAL A 303 16.92 0.02 15.02
CA VAL A 303 16.42 0.51 13.72
C VAL A 303 17.56 0.59 12.72
N TYR A 304 17.35 0.03 11.54
CA TYR A 304 18.33 -0.08 10.46
C TYR A 304 17.81 0.54 9.16
N GLY A 305 18.69 0.97 8.29
CA GLY A 305 18.31 1.44 6.95
C GLY A 305 18.64 2.90 6.68
N ASN A 306 17.68 3.63 6.14
CA ASN A 306 17.78 5.05 5.84
C ASN A 306 16.68 5.81 6.57
N THR A 307 16.87 7.14 6.72
CA THR A 307 15.85 8.01 7.33
C THR A 307 14.51 7.87 6.63
N SER A 308 13.44 7.71 7.42
CA SER A 308 12.08 7.56 6.93
C SER A 308 11.54 8.82 6.26
N PHE A 309 10.33 8.75 5.72
CA PHE A 309 9.72 9.82 4.92
C PHE A 309 9.53 11.14 5.68
N GLY A 310 9.08 11.09 6.94
CA GLY A 310 8.81 12.28 7.75
C GLY A 310 7.37 12.79 7.65
N LYS A 311 6.37 11.91 7.66
CA LYS A 311 4.95 12.26 7.69
C LYS A 311 4.39 12.14 9.11
N GLY A 312 4.43 13.23 9.86
CA GLY A 312 3.93 13.33 11.24
C GLY A 312 2.52 13.92 11.36
N LEU A 313 1.66 13.71 10.35
CA LEU A 313 0.33 14.29 10.23
C LEU A 313 -0.75 13.22 10.32
N VAL A 314 -1.84 13.52 11.03
CA VAL A 314 -3.09 12.74 11.01
C VAL A 314 -4.00 13.30 9.94
N GLN A 315 -4.45 12.45 9.05
CA GLN A 315 -5.43 12.79 8.02
C GLN A 315 -6.77 12.11 8.29
N GLU A 316 -7.85 12.80 7.96
CA GLU A 316 -9.20 12.26 7.97
C GLU A 316 -9.88 12.51 6.63
N ASP A 317 -10.63 11.51 6.17
CA ASP A 317 -11.48 11.61 5.00
C ASP A 317 -12.85 12.15 5.40
N LYS A 318 -13.28 13.23 4.74
CA LYS A 318 -14.62 13.79 4.87
C LYS A 318 -15.37 13.59 3.56
N MET A 319 -16.50 12.86 3.61
CA MET A 319 -17.32 12.59 2.45
C MET A 319 -18.14 13.83 2.07
N LEU A 320 -18.13 14.17 0.79
CA LEU A 320 -18.95 15.21 0.18
C LEU A 320 -20.32 14.64 -0.23
N SER A 321 -21.24 15.52 -0.65
CA SER A 321 -22.63 15.15 -0.95
C SER A 321 -22.79 14.24 -2.17
N ASP A 322 -21.84 14.28 -3.09
CA ASP A 322 -21.76 13.43 -4.31
C ASP A 322 -21.11 12.07 -4.06
N GLY A 323 -20.53 11.86 -2.86
CA GLY A 323 -19.81 10.64 -2.47
C GLY A 323 -18.29 10.71 -2.66
N SER A 324 -17.78 11.75 -3.32
CA SER A 324 -16.34 12.06 -3.33
C SER A 324 -15.83 12.40 -1.94
N LYS A 325 -14.52 12.48 -1.74
CA LYS A 325 -13.94 12.73 -0.41
C LYS A 325 -12.90 13.82 -0.45
N VAL A 326 -12.79 14.52 0.67
CA VAL A 326 -11.69 15.43 0.96
C VAL A 326 -10.87 14.84 2.09
N ARG A 327 -9.63 14.51 1.80
CA ARG A 327 -8.65 14.10 2.82
C ARG A 327 -7.96 15.32 3.36
N MET A 328 -8.09 15.58 4.65
CA MET A 328 -7.52 16.77 5.28
C MET A 328 -6.65 16.41 6.47
N THR A 329 -5.57 17.17 6.66
CA THR A 329 -4.75 17.12 7.87
C THR A 329 -5.52 17.76 9.04
N VAL A 330 -5.73 16.97 10.11
CA VAL A 330 -6.51 17.38 11.30
C VAL A 330 -5.68 17.46 12.58
N ALA A 331 -4.52 16.78 12.64
CA ALA A 331 -3.68 16.76 13.84
C ALA A 331 -2.21 16.42 13.50
N TYR A 332 -1.34 16.56 14.52
CA TYR A 332 0.07 16.15 14.47
C TYR A 332 0.32 14.94 15.34
N TYR A 333 1.24 14.06 14.93
CA TYR A 333 1.79 12.97 15.72
C TYR A 333 3.03 13.39 16.49
N TYR A 334 3.14 12.85 17.71
CA TYR A 334 4.35 12.92 18.54
C TYR A 334 4.70 11.53 19.05
N THR A 335 5.97 11.16 18.96
CA THR A 335 6.46 9.90 19.50
C THR A 335 6.50 9.91 21.04
N PRO A 336 6.78 8.79 21.72
CA PRO A 336 6.83 8.76 23.20
C PRO A 336 7.75 9.80 23.82
N SER A 337 8.88 10.10 23.20
CA SER A 337 9.81 11.17 23.68
C SER A 337 9.26 12.57 23.50
N GLY A 338 8.14 12.75 22.79
CA GLY A 338 7.53 14.05 22.49
C GLY A 338 8.09 14.75 21.25
N ARG A 339 9.01 14.13 20.48
CA ARG A 339 9.47 14.67 19.19
C ARG A 339 8.39 14.49 18.13
N SER A 340 8.29 15.46 17.21
CA SER A 340 7.53 15.31 15.99
C SER A 340 8.40 14.66 14.92
N ILE A 341 7.80 13.72 14.17
CA ILE A 341 8.45 13.11 13.00
C ILE A 341 8.20 13.91 11.72
N GLN A 342 7.38 14.98 11.77
CA GLN A 342 7.03 15.79 10.61
C GLN A 342 8.27 16.48 10.03
N LYS A 343 8.53 16.22 8.75
CA LYS A 343 9.52 16.97 7.98
C LYS A 343 8.98 18.36 7.64
N PRO A 344 9.73 19.44 7.88
CA PRO A 344 9.29 20.78 7.52
C PRO A 344 8.93 20.87 6.03
N TYR A 345 7.77 21.46 5.72
CA TYR A 345 7.33 21.72 4.34
C TYR A 345 7.12 23.21 4.03
N LYS A 346 7.26 24.07 5.05
CA LYS A 346 7.28 25.54 4.90
C LYS A 346 8.67 26.05 5.18
N GLU A 347 9.10 27.05 4.43
CA GLU A 347 10.36 27.73 4.70
C GLU A 347 10.39 28.29 6.13
N ASN A 348 11.50 28.06 6.85
CA ASN A 348 11.70 28.49 8.24
C ASN A 348 10.76 27.84 9.29
N GLU A 349 10.07 26.75 8.97
CA GLU A 349 9.30 26.00 9.94
C GLU A 349 10.23 25.20 10.87
N VAL A 350 10.12 25.43 12.17
CA VAL A 350 10.82 24.65 13.20
C VAL A 350 9.80 23.77 13.90
N VAL A 351 9.74 22.50 13.49
CA VAL A 351 8.77 21.53 14.02
C VAL A 351 9.17 21.04 15.41
N ASN A 352 10.48 20.85 15.65
CA ASN A 352 11.01 20.38 16.92
C ASN A 352 11.88 21.46 17.60
N LYS A 353 11.67 21.63 18.92
CA LYS A 353 12.49 22.53 19.76
C LYS A 353 12.98 21.74 20.96
N GLY A 354 14.29 21.54 21.07
CA GLY A 354 14.92 20.87 22.21
C GLY A 354 15.67 19.59 21.87
N VAL A 355 16.12 18.90 22.90
CA VAL A 355 16.78 17.59 22.83
C VAL A 355 15.77 16.55 23.30
N PHE A 356 15.59 15.50 22.52
CA PHE A 356 14.72 14.39 22.83
C PHE A 356 15.57 13.16 23.14
N LEU A 357 15.17 12.42 24.16
CA LEU A 357 15.91 11.27 24.67
C LEU A 357 15.03 10.03 24.66
N SER A 358 15.64 8.88 24.37
CA SER A 358 15.04 7.58 24.62
C SER A 358 14.96 7.27 26.11
N ASP A 359 14.30 6.17 26.50
CA ASP A 359 14.20 5.74 27.89
C ASP A 359 15.57 5.52 28.56
N THR A 360 16.59 5.08 27.81
CA THR A 360 17.97 4.91 28.34
C THR A 360 18.83 6.18 28.24
N GLY A 361 18.30 7.30 27.76
CA GLY A 361 18.98 8.58 27.66
C GLY A 361 19.77 8.77 26.37
N ARG A 362 19.54 7.97 25.35
CA ARG A 362 20.12 8.15 24.01
C ARG A 362 19.49 9.35 23.32
N VAL A 363 20.31 10.19 22.70
CA VAL A 363 19.82 11.35 21.94
C VAL A 363 19.14 10.88 20.66
N LEU A 364 17.90 11.34 20.45
CA LEU A 364 17.08 11.03 19.28
C LEU A 364 17.12 12.18 18.27
N SER A 365 17.21 11.84 16.98
CA SER A 365 17.21 12.83 15.90
C SER A 365 15.85 13.54 15.77
N THR A 366 15.92 14.80 15.33
CA THR A 366 14.76 15.69 15.12
C THR A 366 14.75 16.32 13.73
N SER A 367 15.47 15.73 12.78
CA SER A 367 15.61 16.26 11.41
C SER A 367 14.39 16.03 10.50
N GLY A 368 13.34 15.43 11.03
CA GLY A 368 12.16 14.96 10.28
C GLY A 368 12.31 13.52 9.82
N GLY A 369 11.30 12.71 10.12
CA GLY A 369 11.32 11.26 10.00
C GLY A 369 12.02 10.56 11.17
N ILE A 370 12.09 9.24 11.08
CA ILE A 370 12.85 8.37 11.99
C ILE A 370 14.22 8.13 11.39
N GLU A 371 15.26 8.54 12.09
CA GLU A 371 16.63 8.25 11.71
C GLU A 371 17.03 6.86 12.25
N PRO A 372 17.60 5.97 11.42
CA PRO A 372 17.99 4.65 11.86
C PRO A 372 19.20 4.70 12.83
N ASP A 373 19.27 3.75 13.75
CA ASP A 373 20.42 3.59 14.64
C ASP A 373 21.67 3.11 13.89
N VAL A 374 21.44 2.38 12.79
CA VAL A 374 22.50 1.87 11.91
C VAL A 374 22.11 2.11 10.46
N ALA A 375 22.85 2.97 9.78
CA ALA A 375 22.66 3.20 8.36
C ALA A 375 23.09 1.96 7.55
N LEU A 376 22.28 1.56 6.58
CA LEU A 376 22.60 0.48 5.64
C LEU A 376 23.03 1.05 4.29
N ILE A 377 23.97 0.36 3.66
CA ILE A 377 24.39 0.71 2.30
C ILE A 377 23.29 0.22 1.35
N LYS A 378 22.82 1.12 0.49
CA LYS A 378 21.84 0.81 -0.53
C LYS A 378 22.47 -0.10 -1.59
N ASP A 379 21.90 -1.28 -1.82
CA ASP A 379 22.29 -2.10 -2.96
C ASP A 379 21.95 -1.38 -4.26
N SER A 380 22.92 -1.19 -5.12
CA SER A 380 22.68 -0.70 -6.47
C SER A 380 22.36 -1.88 -7.39
N ILE A 381 21.10 -1.98 -7.83
CA ILE A 381 20.77 -2.80 -9.00
C ILE A 381 21.47 -2.15 -10.21
N SER A 382 22.10 -2.94 -11.07
CA SER A 382 22.67 -2.40 -12.29
C SER A 382 21.61 -1.63 -13.07
N TYR A 383 21.87 -0.35 -13.31
CA TYR A 383 20.99 0.54 -14.06
C TYR A 383 20.59 -0.03 -15.42
N PHE A 384 21.46 -0.88 -15.99
CA PHE A 384 21.28 -1.49 -17.29
C PHE A 384 20.01 -2.38 -17.38
N TRP A 385 19.69 -3.13 -16.31
CA TRP A 385 18.54 -4.05 -16.31
C TRP A 385 17.25 -3.46 -15.72
N THR A 386 17.31 -2.27 -15.14
CA THR A 386 16.15 -1.64 -14.46
C THR A 386 14.98 -1.40 -15.44
N PHE A 387 15.26 -1.10 -16.68
CA PHE A 387 14.23 -0.86 -17.71
C PHE A 387 13.70 -2.14 -18.36
N SER A 388 14.22 -3.30 -18.01
CA SER A 388 13.91 -4.57 -18.67
C SER A 388 12.89 -5.43 -17.93
N PHE A 389 12.37 -4.99 -16.75
CA PHE A 389 11.48 -5.82 -15.92
C PHE A 389 10.21 -6.26 -16.66
N GLY A 390 9.54 -5.37 -17.39
CA GLY A 390 8.36 -5.73 -18.18
C GLY A 390 8.67 -6.75 -19.29
N THR A 391 9.84 -6.61 -19.94
CA THR A 391 10.31 -7.55 -20.95
C THR A 391 10.67 -8.91 -20.32
N MET A 392 11.27 -8.90 -19.11
CA MET A 392 11.58 -10.13 -18.36
C MET A 392 10.32 -10.89 -17.97
N ASP A 393 9.28 -10.21 -17.48
CA ASP A 393 8.00 -10.84 -17.16
C ASP A 393 7.32 -11.44 -18.38
N ALA A 394 7.31 -10.74 -19.52
CA ALA A 394 6.77 -11.22 -20.78
C ALA A 394 7.59 -12.41 -21.34
N PHE A 395 8.91 -12.34 -21.26
CA PHE A 395 9.80 -13.45 -21.65
C PHE A 395 9.58 -14.67 -20.75
N ALA A 396 9.53 -14.47 -19.43
CA ALA A 396 9.34 -15.56 -18.48
C ALA A 396 8.04 -16.31 -18.75
N PHE A 397 6.95 -15.58 -19.03
CA PHE A 397 5.70 -16.19 -19.46
C PHE A 397 5.86 -17.00 -20.76
N ASP A 398 6.41 -16.42 -21.83
CA ASP A 398 6.60 -17.09 -23.12
C ASP A 398 7.48 -18.34 -22.99
N TYR A 399 8.54 -18.24 -22.19
CA TYR A 399 9.48 -19.33 -21.95
C TYR A 399 8.82 -20.50 -21.18
N ILE A 400 8.07 -20.20 -20.11
CA ILE A 400 7.32 -21.20 -19.36
C ILE A 400 6.21 -21.80 -20.21
N ASP A 401 5.48 -20.99 -20.98
CA ASP A 401 4.39 -21.45 -21.83
C ASP A 401 4.87 -22.48 -22.87
N ARG A 402 6.03 -22.22 -23.49
CA ARG A 402 6.69 -23.18 -24.41
C ARG A 402 7.19 -24.46 -23.72
N ASN A 403 7.49 -24.38 -22.42
CA ASN A 403 8.07 -25.47 -21.62
C ASN A 403 7.14 -25.93 -20.50
N ARG A 404 5.83 -25.68 -20.59
CA ARG A 404 4.85 -25.80 -19.50
C ARG A 404 4.86 -27.17 -18.83
N ALA A 405 4.97 -28.26 -19.59
CA ALA A 405 5.01 -29.61 -19.01
C ALA A 405 6.21 -29.81 -18.07
N ALA A 406 7.38 -29.28 -18.41
CA ALA A 406 8.58 -29.35 -17.59
C ALA A 406 8.46 -28.51 -16.30
N TYR A 407 7.93 -27.29 -16.44
CA TYR A 407 7.75 -26.39 -15.30
C TYR A 407 6.66 -26.88 -14.33
N ASN A 408 5.55 -27.42 -14.83
CA ASN A 408 4.50 -28.01 -13.99
C ASN A 408 4.97 -29.27 -13.25
N ALA A 409 5.94 -30.00 -13.74
CA ALA A 409 6.55 -31.15 -13.07
C ALA A 409 7.65 -30.75 -12.07
N MET A 410 8.10 -29.51 -12.09
CA MET A 410 9.22 -29.05 -11.26
C MET A 410 8.72 -28.60 -9.87
N LEU A 411 9.33 -29.13 -8.81
CA LEU A 411 9.04 -28.72 -7.44
C LEU A 411 9.74 -27.38 -7.14
N TRP A 412 9.06 -26.51 -6.41
CA TRP A 412 9.60 -25.20 -5.97
C TRP A 412 10.95 -25.34 -5.25
N GLU A 413 11.09 -26.33 -4.38
CA GLU A 413 12.34 -26.56 -3.64
C GLU A 413 13.53 -26.80 -4.59
N ASN A 414 13.35 -27.62 -5.62
CA ASN A 414 14.37 -27.89 -6.64
C ASN A 414 14.67 -26.63 -7.45
N PHE A 415 13.65 -25.90 -7.88
CA PHE A 415 13.84 -24.66 -8.61
C PHE A 415 14.59 -23.63 -7.76
N SER A 416 14.15 -23.39 -6.54
CA SER A 416 14.73 -22.35 -5.69
C SER A 416 16.21 -22.59 -5.35
N THR A 417 16.61 -23.88 -5.18
CA THR A 417 17.96 -24.25 -4.73
C THR A 417 18.91 -24.68 -5.84
N GLN A 418 18.43 -25.39 -6.86
CA GLN A 418 19.27 -26.05 -7.85
C GLN A 418 19.18 -25.44 -9.25
N PHE A 419 18.01 -24.89 -9.63
CA PHE A 419 17.82 -24.31 -10.97
C PHE A 419 18.76 -23.14 -11.21
N LYS A 420 19.43 -23.16 -12.35
CA LYS A 420 20.27 -22.07 -12.85
C LYS A 420 19.76 -21.68 -14.23
N VAL A 421 19.68 -20.39 -14.48
CA VAL A 421 19.46 -19.85 -15.81
C VAL A 421 20.73 -20.15 -16.62
N ASP A 422 20.60 -20.90 -17.70
CA ASP A 422 21.71 -21.24 -18.54
C ASP A 422 21.95 -20.20 -19.64
N ARG A 423 23.06 -20.33 -20.33
CA ARG A 423 23.43 -19.40 -21.38
C ARG A 423 22.38 -19.33 -22.50
N SER A 424 21.78 -20.47 -22.86
CA SER A 424 20.78 -20.50 -23.95
C SER A 424 19.52 -19.72 -23.58
N THR A 425 19.10 -19.79 -22.31
CA THR A 425 17.97 -18.99 -21.77
C THR A 425 18.26 -17.49 -21.82
N ILE A 426 19.52 -17.08 -21.57
CA ILE A 426 19.93 -15.68 -21.67
C ILE A 426 19.91 -15.21 -23.12
N GLU A 427 20.48 -16.01 -24.04
CA GLU A 427 20.47 -15.73 -25.48
C GLU A 427 19.03 -15.58 -26.02
N ASP A 428 18.13 -16.48 -25.61
CA ASP A 428 16.70 -16.42 -25.92
C ASP A 428 16.06 -15.12 -25.40
N PHE A 429 16.39 -14.70 -24.17
CA PHE A 429 15.90 -13.44 -23.60
C PHE A 429 16.41 -12.21 -24.38
N LEU A 430 17.68 -12.18 -24.71
CA LEU A 430 18.27 -11.06 -25.47
C LEU A 430 17.64 -10.92 -26.86
N VAL A 431 17.39 -12.05 -27.52
CA VAL A 431 16.67 -12.09 -28.81
C VAL A 431 15.21 -11.65 -28.64
N PHE A 432 14.52 -12.17 -27.63
CA PHE A 432 13.12 -11.83 -27.34
C PHE A 432 12.93 -10.33 -27.10
N GLY A 433 13.82 -9.71 -26.33
CA GLY A 433 13.79 -8.28 -26.03
C GLY A 433 14.34 -7.38 -27.15
N GLY A 434 14.92 -7.95 -28.21
CA GLY A 434 15.49 -7.20 -29.33
C GLY A 434 16.71 -6.34 -28.97
N TYR A 435 17.47 -6.75 -27.92
CA TYR A 435 18.58 -5.95 -27.40
C TYR A 435 19.76 -5.81 -28.36
N GLY A 436 19.95 -6.74 -29.30
CA GLY A 436 21.04 -6.70 -30.28
C GLY A 436 22.42 -6.83 -29.67
N ILE A 437 22.54 -7.40 -28.48
CA ILE A 437 23.80 -7.61 -27.73
C ILE A 437 24.09 -9.11 -27.66
N ALA A 438 25.35 -9.50 -27.82
CA ALA A 438 25.77 -10.88 -27.57
C ALA A 438 26.08 -11.08 -26.07
N VAL A 439 25.93 -12.31 -25.58
CA VAL A 439 26.22 -12.64 -24.18
C VAL A 439 27.67 -12.32 -23.80
N GLU A 440 28.59 -12.46 -24.76
CA GLU A 440 30.01 -12.16 -24.61
C GLU A 440 30.32 -10.68 -24.36
N ASP A 441 29.42 -9.79 -24.77
CA ASP A 441 29.55 -8.34 -24.62
C ASP A 441 29.05 -7.83 -23.27
N ILE A 442 28.39 -8.70 -22.49
CA ILE A 442 27.86 -8.39 -21.16
C ILE A 442 28.97 -8.61 -20.11
N SER A 443 29.14 -7.63 -19.21
CA SER A 443 30.08 -7.79 -18.10
C SER A 443 29.70 -8.98 -17.21
N GLN A 444 30.68 -9.63 -16.56
CA GLN A 444 30.40 -10.76 -15.65
C GLN A 444 29.47 -10.37 -14.48
N GLY A 445 29.54 -9.12 -14.03
CA GLY A 445 28.65 -8.60 -12.98
C GLY A 445 27.21 -8.50 -13.46
N ASP A 446 27.00 -7.83 -14.60
CA ASP A 446 25.67 -7.67 -15.20
C ASP A 446 25.07 -9.01 -15.65
N LEU A 447 25.90 -9.97 -16.08
CA LEU A 447 25.46 -11.30 -16.47
C LEU A 447 24.90 -12.08 -15.27
N LYS A 448 25.61 -12.08 -14.12
CA LYS A 448 25.12 -12.70 -12.87
C LYS A 448 23.83 -12.05 -12.38
N GLU A 449 23.72 -10.75 -12.54
CA GLU A 449 22.52 -10.03 -12.19
C GLU A 449 21.36 -10.42 -13.09
N LEU A 450 21.56 -10.47 -14.39
CA LEU A 450 20.57 -10.92 -15.38
C LEU A 450 20.10 -12.35 -15.11
N GLU A 451 21.03 -13.29 -14.87
CA GLU A 451 20.70 -14.68 -14.47
C GLU A 451 19.76 -14.73 -13.28
N SER A 452 20.07 -13.92 -12.26
CA SER A 452 19.27 -13.86 -11.05
C SER A 452 17.90 -13.22 -11.28
N LEU A 453 17.81 -12.13 -12.03
CA LEU A 453 16.56 -11.45 -12.36
C LEU A 453 15.65 -12.32 -13.23
N LEU A 454 16.19 -13.01 -14.21
CA LEU A 454 15.45 -13.97 -15.02
C LEU A 454 14.93 -15.15 -14.19
N LYS A 455 15.75 -15.68 -13.27
CA LYS A 455 15.29 -16.72 -12.33
C LYS A 455 14.12 -16.22 -11.47
N ILE A 456 14.17 -14.98 -10.99
CA ILE A 456 13.11 -14.35 -10.20
C ILE A 456 11.84 -14.17 -11.05
N ALA A 457 11.96 -13.73 -12.30
CA ALA A 457 10.82 -13.57 -13.22
C ALA A 457 10.16 -14.92 -13.56
N LEU A 458 10.96 -15.96 -13.80
CA LEU A 458 10.47 -17.33 -13.99
C LEU A 458 9.75 -17.85 -12.75
N ALA A 459 10.31 -17.61 -11.55
CA ALA A 459 9.68 -18.01 -10.29
C ALA A 459 8.32 -17.33 -10.08
N LYS A 460 8.24 -16.01 -10.33
CA LYS A 460 7.00 -15.24 -10.26
C LYS A 460 5.92 -15.83 -11.16
N ASN A 461 6.26 -16.10 -12.41
CA ASN A 461 5.30 -16.59 -13.39
C ASN A 461 4.82 -18.03 -13.13
N GLN A 462 5.64 -18.90 -12.53
CA GLN A 462 5.27 -20.30 -12.28
C GLN A 462 4.66 -20.51 -10.89
N TRP A 463 5.22 -19.88 -9.84
CA TRP A 463 4.84 -20.10 -8.43
C TRP A 463 4.29 -18.85 -7.73
N GLY A 464 4.09 -17.74 -8.46
CA GLY A 464 3.48 -16.54 -7.93
C GLY A 464 4.39 -15.64 -7.08
N PHE A 465 3.76 -14.70 -6.38
CA PHE A 465 4.46 -13.63 -5.66
C PHE A 465 5.31 -14.10 -4.48
N ASP A 466 4.93 -15.16 -3.78
CA ASP A 466 5.72 -15.66 -2.64
C ASP A 466 7.05 -16.23 -3.09
N ALA A 467 7.06 -16.93 -4.21
CA ALA A 467 8.28 -17.41 -4.84
C ALA A 467 9.18 -16.24 -5.30
N TYR A 468 8.60 -15.24 -5.95
CA TYR A 468 9.26 -13.99 -6.32
C TYR A 468 9.93 -13.33 -5.12
N ARG A 469 9.16 -13.07 -4.06
CA ARG A 469 9.62 -12.42 -2.82
C ARG A 469 10.74 -13.20 -2.16
N SER A 470 10.58 -14.52 -2.05
CA SER A 470 11.60 -15.41 -1.45
C SER A 470 12.95 -15.34 -2.16
N LEU A 471 12.97 -15.27 -3.49
CA LEU A 471 14.23 -15.16 -4.24
C LEU A 471 14.79 -13.75 -4.21
N LEU A 472 13.94 -12.72 -4.27
CA LEU A 472 14.36 -11.32 -4.22
C LEU A 472 15.07 -11.01 -2.89
N LEU A 473 14.50 -11.46 -1.77
CA LEU A 473 15.05 -11.22 -0.44
C LEU A 473 16.38 -11.96 -0.19
N LYS A 474 16.61 -13.10 -0.84
CA LYS A 474 17.91 -13.79 -0.77
C LYS A 474 19.07 -12.99 -1.38
N ARG A 475 18.78 -11.99 -2.21
CA ARG A 475 19.76 -11.08 -2.82
C ARG A 475 19.90 -9.76 -2.08
N ASP A 476 19.01 -9.46 -1.14
CA ASP A 476 18.96 -8.19 -0.45
C ASP A 476 20.15 -8.08 0.52
N GLY A 477 21.22 -7.41 0.09
CA GLY A 477 22.44 -7.23 0.87
C GLY A 477 22.19 -6.43 2.15
N ALA A 478 21.26 -5.49 2.13
CA ALA A 478 20.87 -4.74 3.32
C ALA A 478 20.18 -5.67 4.34
N LEU A 479 19.26 -6.53 3.88
CA LEU A 479 18.63 -7.54 4.74
C LEU A 479 19.66 -8.54 5.29
N LEU A 480 20.58 -9.03 4.47
CA LEU A 480 21.64 -9.94 4.90
C LEU A 480 22.54 -9.32 5.97
N GLN A 481 22.88 -8.02 5.85
CA GLN A 481 23.60 -7.29 6.90
C GLN A 481 22.82 -7.27 8.22
N VAL A 482 21.51 -7.05 8.19
CA VAL A 482 20.68 -7.06 9.41
C VAL A 482 20.61 -8.46 10.02
N TYR A 483 20.49 -9.52 9.21
CA TYR A 483 20.58 -10.90 9.72
C TYR A 483 21.90 -11.16 10.46
N ASP A 484 23.03 -10.72 9.91
CA ASP A 484 24.34 -10.88 10.56
C ASP A 484 24.43 -10.09 11.88
N LEU A 485 23.91 -8.86 11.91
CA LEU A 485 23.90 -8.03 13.11
C LEU A 485 22.98 -8.60 14.19
N ALA A 486 21.79 -9.09 13.80
CA ALA A 486 20.85 -9.73 14.71
C ALA A 486 21.43 -11.04 15.28
N ALA A 487 22.09 -11.86 14.45
CA ALA A 487 22.73 -13.11 14.88
C ALA A 487 23.82 -12.90 15.94
N ARG A 488 24.60 -11.83 15.82
CA ARG A 488 25.63 -11.46 16.83
C ARG A 488 25.04 -11.10 18.19
N LYS A 489 23.83 -10.55 18.22
CA LYS A 489 23.13 -10.20 19.47
C LYS A 489 22.46 -11.41 20.15
N LEU A 490 22.30 -12.52 19.44
CA LEU A 490 21.74 -13.77 19.98
C LEU A 490 22.80 -14.71 20.58
N GLN A 491 24.08 -14.44 20.32
CA GLN A 491 25.24 -15.16 20.91
C GLN A 491 25.60 -14.57 22.26
#